data_9d024a0a87f1e022296fa372c4695e0e
#
_entry.id   9d024a0a87f1e022296fa372c4695e0e
#
_cell.length_a   1.000
_cell.length_b   1.000
_cell.length_c   1.000
_cell.angle_alpha   90.00
_cell.angle_beta   90.00
_cell.angle_gamma   90.00
#
_symmetry.space_group_name_H-M   'P 1'
#
loop_
_entity.id
_entity.type
_entity.pdbx_description
1 polymer ?
#
loop_
_entity_poly.entity_id
_entity_poly.type
_entity_poly.pdbx_seq_one_letter_code
_entity_poly.pdbx_strand_id
1 'polypeptide(L)'
;HEGRELFLVRDPLGLVAEGYALDARLGPLLARLDGAATINDLQAEWMRQDCSALASSEDIQTLAAGFDAAFLLDSPAFRQARDKVVADFAARSTRPAFLAGKAYPAQPGALAALLDEILDGGEEGRSSGQPVGPLPRALVAPHIDLAAGREAYARAYGALRGHKPRRVVVLGVGHGLGNGLFSLTAKTFPTPLGRTASDTAAVERLRQAGGQVVAPDDFAHRGEHSIEFQLLFL
;
A
#
# COMPACT_ATOMS: atom_id res chain seq x y z
N HIS A 1 -19.60 6.63 18.56
CA HIS A 1 -20.28 5.76 19.54
C HIS A 1 -20.00 6.28 20.96
N GLU A 2 -20.98 6.91 21.59
CA GLU A 2 -21.08 7.22 23.04
C GLU A 2 -19.77 7.55 23.79
N GLY A 3 -18.91 8.46 23.26
CA GLY A 3 -17.77 9.01 24.02
C GLY A 3 -16.61 8.03 24.31
N ARG A 4 -16.58 6.85 23.70
CA ARG A 4 -15.44 5.92 23.83
C ARG A 4 -14.39 6.19 22.75
N GLU A 5 -13.16 6.38 23.17
CA GLU A 5 -12.01 6.41 22.27
C GLU A 5 -11.66 4.99 21.81
N LEU A 6 -11.39 4.83 20.52
CA LEU A 6 -11.04 3.54 19.91
C LEU A 6 -9.75 3.66 19.10
N PHE A 7 -8.91 2.65 19.16
CA PHE A 7 -7.82 2.43 18.21
C PHE A 7 -8.37 1.66 17.01
N LEU A 8 -8.31 2.25 15.82
CA LEU A 8 -8.61 1.55 14.58
C LEU A 8 -7.35 0.82 14.11
N VAL A 9 -7.45 -0.48 13.97
CA VAL A 9 -6.35 -1.30 13.47
C VAL A 9 -6.30 -1.24 11.95
N ARG A 10 -5.14 -0.85 11.40
CA ARG A 10 -4.85 -0.92 9.96
C ARG A 10 -3.82 -2.01 9.70
N ASP A 11 -4.23 -3.03 8.98
CA ASP A 11 -3.36 -4.14 8.61
C ASP A 11 -3.08 -4.14 7.10
N PRO A 12 -1.84 -3.78 6.68
CA PRO A 12 -1.45 -3.84 5.27
C PRO A 12 -1.47 -5.26 4.67
N LEU A 13 -1.39 -6.30 5.50
CA LEU A 13 -1.45 -7.70 5.06
C LEU A 13 -2.88 -8.13 4.75
N GLY A 14 -3.89 -7.49 5.38
CA GLY A 14 -5.29 -7.86 5.26
C GLY A 14 -5.64 -9.15 5.98
N LEU A 15 -4.92 -9.49 7.06
CA LEU A 15 -5.21 -10.62 7.95
C LEU A 15 -6.23 -10.24 9.02
N VAL A 16 -6.13 -9.01 9.51
CA VAL A 16 -7.08 -8.46 10.49
C VAL A 16 -8.35 -8.04 9.76
N ALA A 17 -9.50 -8.32 10.36
CA ALA A 17 -10.79 -7.95 9.80
C ALA A 17 -10.88 -6.42 9.56
N GLU A 18 -11.46 -6.02 8.44
CA GLU A 18 -11.67 -4.60 8.12
C GLU A 18 -12.57 -3.95 9.19
N GLY A 19 -12.17 -2.76 9.65
CA GLY A 19 -12.89 -2.05 10.70
C GLY A 19 -12.63 -2.59 12.12
N TYR A 20 -11.67 -3.49 12.30
CA TYR A 20 -11.32 -3.97 13.65
C TYR A 20 -10.84 -2.82 14.53
N ALA A 21 -11.47 -2.66 15.67
CA ALA A 21 -11.18 -1.58 16.60
C ALA A 21 -11.01 -2.12 18.03
N LEU A 22 -10.11 -1.52 18.78
CA LEU A 22 -9.81 -1.81 20.16
C LEU A 22 -10.18 -0.61 21.03
N ASP A 23 -10.65 -0.85 22.24
CA ASP A 23 -10.85 0.20 23.23
C ASP A 23 -9.51 0.87 23.54
N ALA A 24 -9.45 2.19 23.48
CA ALA A 24 -8.21 2.95 23.70
C ALA A 24 -7.62 2.72 25.11
N ARG A 25 -8.45 2.33 26.08
CA ARG A 25 -8.00 1.94 27.43
C ARG A 25 -7.06 0.73 27.42
N LEU A 26 -7.07 -0.09 26.36
CA LEU A 26 -6.13 -1.20 26.18
C LEU A 26 -4.73 -0.74 25.77
N GLY A 27 -4.53 0.54 25.43
CA GLY A 27 -3.25 1.06 24.93
C GLY A 27 -2.04 0.71 25.79
N PRO A 28 -2.04 1.00 27.11
CA PRO A 28 -0.91 0.65 27.98
C PRO A 28 -0.67 -0.86 28.09
N LEU A 29 -1.72 -1.68 28.04
CA LEU A 29 -1.59 -3.13 28.01
C LEU A 29 -0.97 -3.60 26.70
N LEU A 30 -1.43 -3.05 25.57
CA LEU A 30 -0.86 -3.35 24.26
C LEU A 30 0.63 -3.00 24.18
N ALA A 31 1.03 -1.87 24.78
CA ALA A 31 2.43 -1.46 24.84
C ALA A 31 3.33 -2.43 25.66
N ARG A 32 2.73 -3.29 26.48
CA ARG A 32 3.44 -4.31 27.27
C ARG A 32 3.51 -5.66 26.57
N LEU A 33 2.81 -5.86 25.46
CA LEU A 33 2.86 -7.10 24.67
C LEU A 33 4.11 -7.13 23.77
N ASP A 34 5.28 -6.92 24.40
CA ASP A 34 6.60 -6.88 23.76
C ASP A 34 7.30 -8.25 23.69
N GLY A 35 6.65 -9.30 24.18
CA GLY A 35 7.19 -10.67 24.28
C GLY A 35 8.04 -10.91 25.53
N ALA A 36 8.28 -9.90 26.38
CA ALA A 36 9.03 -10.01 27.62
C ALA A 36 8.13 -10.02 28.88
N ALA A 37 6.94 -9.41 28.78
CA ALA A 37 6.01 -9.32 29.90
C ALA A 37 5.38 -10.68 30.23
N THR A 38 5.31 -10.97 31.54
CA THR A 38 4.58 -12.14 32.06
C THR A 38 3.08 -11.82 32.24
N ILE A 39 2.26 -12.86 32.46
CA ILE A 39 0.84 -12.68 32.81
C ILE A 39 0.69 -11.78 34.07
N ASN A 40 1.56 -11.93 35.06
CA ASN A 40 1.52 -11.10 36.27
C ASN A 40 1.83 -9.61 35.96
N ASP A 41 2.75 -9.35 35.02
CA ASP A 41 3.07 -7.98 34.61
C ASP A 41 1.87 -7.33 33.89
N LEU A 42 1.18 -8.10 33.05
CA LEU A 42 -0.02 -7.67 32.37
C LEU A 42 -1.18 -7.43 33.33
N GLN A 43 -1.37 -8.30 34.32
CA GLN A 43 -2.35 -8.09 35.39
C GLN A 43 -2.07 -6.81 36.16
N ALA A 44 -0.81 -6.60 36.56
CA ALA A 44 -0.40 -5.40 37.28
C ALA A 44 -0.63 -4.12 36.45
N GLU A 45 -0.42 -4.19 35.12
CA GLU A 45 -0.69 -3.08 34.21
C GLU A 45 -2.19 -2.80 34.13
N TRP A 46 -3.02 -3.84 33.95
CA TRP A 46 -4.48 -3.71 33.93
C TRP A 46 -5.01 -3.04 35.20
N MET A 47 -4.58 -3.55 36.39
CA MET A 47 -4.99 -3.02 37.70
C MET A 47 -4.57 -1.56 37.91
N ARG A 48 -3.47 -1.11 37.30
CA ARG A 48 -3.05 0.31 37.37
C ARG A 48 -3.97 1.25 36.61
N GLN A 49 -4.62 0.75 35.57
CA GLN A 49 -5.51 1.56 34.74
C GLN A 49 -6.95 1.60 35.25
N ASP A 50 -7.43 0.49 35.80
CA ASP A 50 -8.78 0.39 36.36
C ASP A 50 -8.71 -0.33 37.73
N CYS A 51 -8.54 0.48 38.78
CA CYS A 51 -8.49 -0.01 40.13
C CYS A 51 -9.77 -0.71 40.60
N SER A 52 -10.86 -0.65 39.83
CA SER A 52 -12.15 -1.28 40.14
C SER A 52 -12.28 -2.68 39.53
N ALA A 53 -11.45 -3.05 38.55
CA ALA A 53 -11.53 -4.33 37.87
C ALA A 53 -10.34 -5.24 38.23
N LEU A 54 -10.58 -6.23 39.08
CA LEU A 54 -9.65 -7.31 39.30
C LEU A 54 -9.67 -8.22 38.05
N ALA A 55 -8.57 -8.21 37.27
CA ALA A 55 -8.41 -9.18 36.19
C ALA A 55 -7.74 -10.45 36.74
N SER A 56 -8.34 -11.59 36.55
CA SER A 56 -7.72 -12.89 36.84
C SER A 56 -6.63 -13.21 35.77
N SER A 57 -5.77 -14.17 36.08
CA SER A 57 -4.82 -14.68 35.08
C SER A 57 -5.54 -15.26 33.86
N GLU A 58 -6.72 -15.83 34.05
CA GLU A 58 -7.55 -16.40 33.00
C GLU A 58 -8.12 -15.30 32.06
N ASP A 59 -8.51 -14.14 32.64
CA ASP A 59 -8.98 -13.00 31.86
C ASP A 59 -7.88 -12.46 30.91
N ILE A 60 -6.66 -12.33 31.45
CA ILE A 60 -5.49 -11.88 30.66
C ILE A 60 -5.14 -12.91 29.58
N GLN A 61 -5.18 -14.21 29.90
CA GLN A 61 -4.94 -15.28 28.92
C GLN A 61 -6.00 -15.26 27.82
N THR A 62 -7.27 -15.09 28.18
CA THR A 62 -8.37 -15.00 27.22
C THR A 62 -8.22 -13.79 26.30
N LEU A 63 -7.82 -12.64 26.84
CA LEU A 63 -7.56 -11.44 26.06
C LEU A 63 -6.38 -11.65 25.09
N ALA A 64 -5.28 -12.24 25.57
CA ALA A 64 -4.12 -12.55 24.73
C ALA A 64 -4.48 -13.55 23.62
N ALA A 65 -5.26 -14.58 23.93
CA ALA A 65 -5.76 -15.53 22.93
C ALA A 65 -6.68 -14.85 21.89
N GLY A 66 -7.48 -13.89 22.32
CA GLY A 66 -8.30 -13.06 21.40
C GLY A 66 -7.45 -12.21 20.47
N PHE A 67 -6.38 -11.60 20.97
CA PHE A 67 -5.42 -10.86 20.14
C PHE A 67 -4.68 -11.76 19.15
N ASP A 68 -4.28 -12.96 19.59
CA ASP A 68 -3.65 -13.94 18.71
C ASP A 68 -4.59 -14.41 17.61
N ALA A 69 -5.82 -14.75 17.94
CA ALA A 69 -6.84 -15.15 16.98
C ALA A 69 -7.17 -14.03 15.97
N ALA A 70 -7.01 -12.77 16.36
CA ALA A 70 -7.18 -11.59 15.51
C ALA A 70 -5.89 -11.19 14.75
N PHE A 71 -4.82 -11.98 14.81
CA PHE A 71 -3.52 -11.71 14.19
C PHE A 71 -2.86 -10.39 14.66
N LEU A 72 -3.09 -9.99 15.90
CA LEU A 72 -2.48 -8.80 16.48
C LEU A 72 -1.15 -9.09 17.19
N LEU A 73 -0.80 -10.35 17.39
CA LEU A 73 0.44 -10.78 18.02
C LEU A 73 1.37 -11.45 17.01
N ASP A 74 2.69 -11.29 17.18
CA ASP A 74 3.70 -11.97 16.35
C ASP A 74 3.85 -13.45 16.79
N SER A 75 2.78 -14.21 16.64
CA SER A 75 2.68 -15.62 16.98
C SER A 75 3.05 -16.53 15.80
N PRO A 76 3.25 -17.84 16.02
CA PRO A 76 3.40 -18.81 14.94
C PRO A 76 2.24 -18.79 13.92
N ALA A 77 1.00 -18.61 14.40
CA ALA A 77 -0.19 -18.52 13.55
C ALA A 77 -0.14 -17.28 12.64
N PHE A 78 0.17 -16.11 13.21
CA PHE A 78 0.37 -14.88 12.44
C PHE A 78 1.48 -15.04 11.41
N ARG A 79 2.65 -15.56 11.81
CA ARG A 79 3.79 -15.74 10.88
C ARG A 79 3.44 -16.66 9.73
N GLN A 80 2.75 -17.78 10.00
CA GLN A 80 2.27 -18.68 8.96
C GLN A 80 1.29 -17.98 8.00
N ALA A 81 0.33 -17.23 8.53
CA ALA A 81 -0.63 -16.49 7.72
C ALA A 81 0.05 -15.41 6.86
N ARG A 82 0.98 -14.64 7.45
CA ARG A 82 1.81 -13.65 6.75
C ARG A 82 2.61 -14.28 5.63
N ASP A 83 3.34 -15.36 5.92
CA ASP A 83 4.20 -16.04 4.95
C ASP A 83 3.38 -16.61 3.79
N LYS A 84 2.16 -17.08 4.08
CA LYS A 84 1.22 -17.49 3.03
C LYS A 84 0.82 -16.31 2.13
N VAL A 85 0.48 -15.15 2.69
CA VAL A 85 0.12 -13.94 1.92
C VAL A 85 1.28 -13.49 1.02
N VAL A 86 2.51 -13.54 1.55
CA VAL A 86 3.72 -13.20 0.78
C VAL A 86 3.95 -14.20 -0.34
N ALA A 87 3.86 -15.50 -0.07
CA ALA A 87 4.04 -16.55 -1.06
C ALA A 87 2.95 -16.51 -2.15
N ASP A 88 1.69 -16.32 -1.76
CA ASP A 88 0.56 -16.18 -2.69
C ASP A 88 0.75 -14.97 -3.63
N PHE A 89 1.29 -13.85 -3.12
CA PHE A 89 1.62 -12.70 -3.97
C PHE A 89 2.81 -12.98 -4.88
N ALA A 90 3.87 -13.59 -4.36
CA ALA A 90 5.07 -13.93 -5.14
C ALA A 90 4.74 -14.84 -6.33
N ALA A 91 3.81 -15.79 -6.15
CA ALA A 91 3.38 -16.73 -7.20
C ALA A 91 2.57 -16.08 -8.34
N ARG A 92 2.06 -14.86 -8.16
CA ARG A 92 1.26 -14.18 -9.19
C ARG A 92 2.16 -13.58 -10.27
N SER A 93 1.73 -13.71 -11.53
CA SER A 93 2.34 -13.00 -12.67
C SER A 93 1.82 -11.57 -12.83
N THR A 94 0.76 -11.21 -12.09
CA THR A 94 0.12 -9.90 -12.15
C THR A 94 0.00 -9.27 -10.77
N ARG A 95 0.15 -7.97 -10.70
CA ARG A 95 -0.17 -7.15 -9.54
C ARG A 95 -1.54 -6.52 -9.77
N PRO A 96 -2.60 -6.95 -9.07
CA PRO A 96 -3.95 -6.41 -9.27
C PRO A 96 -4.01 -4.90 -9.03
N ALA A 97 -4.96 -4.22 -9.68
CA ALA A 97 -5.29 -2.84 -9.39
C ALA A 97 -5.87 -2.73 -7.96
N PHE A 98 -5.05 -2.25 -7.03
CA PHE A 98 -5.39 -2.24 -5.61
C PHE A 98 -6.38 -1.13 -5.24
N LEU A 99 -6.33 -0.01 -5.97
CA LEU A 99 -7.11 1.19 -5.70
C LEU A 99 -8.32 1.36 -6.65
N ALA A 100 -8.50 0.49 -7.62
CA ALA A 100 -9.65 0.51 -8.52
C ALA A 100 -10.97 0.37 -7.72
N GLY A 101 -11.90 1.30 -7.92
CA GLY A 101 -13.14 1.40 -7.16
C GLY A 101 -13.00 1.99 -5.74
N LYS A 102 -11.79 2.36 -5.33
CA LYS A 102 -11.52 3.00 -4.02
C LYS A 102 -11.04 4.44 -4.18
N ALA A 103 -9.96 4.66 -4.93
CA ALA A 103 -9.37 5.97 -5.16
C ALA A 103 -9.55 6.48 -6.61
N TYR A 104 -9.98 5.61 -7.52
CA TYR A 104 -10.35 5.96 -8.89
C TYR A 104 -11.38 4.98 -9.42
N PRO A 105 -12.18 5.34 -10.46
CA PRO A 105 -13.23 4.49 -11.01
C PRO A 105 -12.71 3.14 -11.50
N ALA A 106 -13.41 2.05 -11.13
CA ALA A 106 -13.12 0.71 -11.65
C ALA A 106 -13.69 0.49 -13.06
N GLN A 107 -14.64 1.31 -13.50
CA GLN A 107 -15.23 1.23 -14.83
C GLN A 107 -14.36 1.95 -15.85
N PRO A 108 -13.99 1.29 -16.98
CA PRO A 108 -13.07 1.86 -17.97
C PRO A 108 -13.53 3.22 -18.49
N GLY A 109 -14.80 3.36 -18.89
CA GLY A 109 -15.33 4.61 -19.42
C GLY A 109 -15.34 5.76 -18.42
N ALA A 110 -15.65 5.49 -17.14
CA ALA A 110 -15.63 6.50 -16.08
C ALA A 110 -14.19 6.92 -15.75
N LEU A 111 -13.24 5.98 -15.77
CA LEU A 111 -11.83 6.30 -15.55
C LEU A 111 -11.27 7.14 -16.72
N ALA A 112 -11.55 6.75 -17.98
CA ALA A 112 -11.12 7.51 -19.15
C ALA A 112 -11.62 8.95 -19.09
N ALA A 113 -12.92 9.15 -18.81
CA ALA A 113 -13.51 10.48 -18.68
C ALA A 113 -12.82 11.33 -17.58
N LEU A 114 -12.53 10.72 -16.41
CA LEU A 114 -11.81 11.40 -15.33
C LEU A 114 -10.39 11.82 -15.75
N LEU A 115 -9.66 10.93 -16.44
CA LEU A 115 -8.30 11.23 -16.88
C LEU A 115 -8.28 12.32 -17.99
N ASP A 116 -9.23 12.27 -18.93
CA ASP A 116 -9.41 13.31 -19.94
C ASP A 116 -9.72 14.66 -19.28
N GLU A 117 -10.63 14.70 -18.30
CA GLU A 117 -10.94 15.90 -17.52
C GLU A 117 -9.72 16.47 -16.78
N ILE A 118 -8.89 15.59 -16.19
CA ILE A 118 -7.63 15.99 -15.54
C ILE A 118 -6.68 16.60 -16.58
N LEU A 119 -6.45 15.91 -17.68
CA LEU A 119 -5.49 16.33 -18.68
C LEU A 119 -5.92 17.59 -19.44
N ASP A 120 -7.22 17.80 -19.64
CA ASP A 120 -7.77 18.98 -20.33
C ASP A 120 -7.85 20.21 -19.42
N GLY A 121 -7.82 20.02 -18.10
CA GLY A 121 -7.78 21.09 -17.09
C GLY A 121 -6.45 21.84 -17.01
N GLY A 122 -5.35 21.32 -17.60
CA GLY A 122 -4.07 22.01 -17.70
C GLY A 122 -4.07 23.06 -18.83
N GLU A 123 -3.59 24.28 -18.53
CA GLU A 123 -3.55 25.37 -19.52
C GLU A 123 -2.75 25.03 -20.78
N GLU A 124 -1.79 24.09 -20.70
CA GLU A 124 -0.96 23.62 -21.81
C GLU A 124 -1.58 22.45 -22.58
N GLY A 125 -2.72 21.91 -22.14
CA GLY A 125 -3.32 20.66 -22.66
C GLY A 125 -4.32 20.81 -23.81
N ARG A 126 -4.65 22.00 -24.25
CA ARG A 126 -5.74 22.26 -25.21
C ARG A 126 -5.37 22.07 -26.68
N SER A 127 -4.41 21.22 -27.02
CA SER A 127 -3.98 21.05 -28.40
C SER A 127 -4.17 19.62 -28.92
N SER A 128 -4.88 19.49 -29.97
CA SER A 128 -4.93 18.55 -31.13
C SER A 128 -4.24 17.17 -31.04
N GLY A 129 -3.94 16.58 -29.90
CA GLY A 129 -3.34 15.23 -29.80
C GLY A 129 -1.93 15.09 -30.43
N GLN A 130 -1.34 16.18 -30.86
CA GLN A 130 0.05 16.20 -31.33
C GLN A 130 1.01 16.55 -30.20
N PRO A 131 2.24 16.00 -30.21
CA PRO A 131 3.24 16.32 -29.21
C PRO A 131 3.58 17.81 -29.20
N VAL A 132 3.56 18.42 -28.02
CA VAL A 132 4.03 19.80 -27.83
C VAL A 132 5.48 19.75 -27.34
N GLY A 133 6.42 19.91 -28.26
CA GLY A 133 7.85 19.86 -27.93
C GLY A 133 8.47 18.45 -27.92
N PRO A 134 9.72 18.32 -27.50
CA PRO A 134 10.42 17.04 -27.44
C PRO A 134 9.91 16.16 -26.31
N LEU A 135 9.98 14.82 -26.47
CA LEU A 135 9.68 13.87 -25.40
C LEU A 135 10.53 14.17 -24.15
N PRO A 136 9.93 14.42 -22.99
CA PRO A 136 10.67 14.61 -21.75
C PRO A 136 11.54 13.40 -21.40
N ARG A 137 12.76 13.62 -20.97
CA ARG A 137 13.66 12.53 -20.50
C ARG A 137 13.34 12.04 -19.11
N ALA A 138 12.73 12.90 -18.29
CA ALA A 138 12.25 12.59 -16.95
C ALA A 138 11.09 13.55 -16.60
N LEU A 139 10.19 13.09 -15.76
CA LEU A 139 9.16 13.91 -15.15
C LEU A 139 8.99 13.54 -13.68
N VAL A 140 8.50 14.46 -12.89
CA VAL A 140 8.09 14.25 -11.51
C VAL A 140 6.58 14.48 -11.44
N ALA A 141 5.86 13.48 -10.93
CA ALA A 141 4.41 13.53 -10.76
C ALA A 141 4.04 13.27 -9.30
N PRO A 142 2.92 13.80 -8.81
CA PRO A 142 2.44 13.50 -7.47
C PRO A 142 1.95 12.05 -7.36
N HIS A 143 1.76 11.55 -6.12
CA HIS A 143 1.12 10.26 -5.85
C HIS A 143 0.01 10.39 -4.80
N ILE A 144 -0.68 11.54 -4.81
CA ILE A 144 -1.84 11.83 -3.97
C ILE A 144 -3.13 11.50 -4.71
N ASP A 145 -4.26 11.65 -4.04
CA ASP A 145 -5.58 11.51 -4.67
C ASP A 145 -5.69 12.31 -5.97
N LEU A 146 -6.33 11.71 -6.99
CA LEU A 146 -6.40 12.30 -8.34
C LEU A 146 -7.15 13.64 -8.37
N ALA A 147 -8.17 13.81 -7.53
CA ALA A 147 -8.91 15.06 -7.45
C ALA A 147 -8.08 16.16 -6.78
N ALA A 148 -7.38 15.82 -5.69
CA ALA A 148 -6.51 16.74 -4.96
C ALA A 148 -5.25 17.12 -5.78
N GLY A 149 -4.71 16.17 -6.57
CA GLY A 149 -3.52 16.35 -7.39
C GLY A 149 -3.77 16.79 -8.82
N ARG A 150 -5.02 17.06 -9.21
CA ARG A 150 -5.46 17.27 -10.60
C ARG A 150 -4.52 18.15 -11.42
N GLU A 151 -4.22 19.35 -10.96
CA GLU A 151 -3.37 20.32 -11.67
C GLU A 151 -1.93 19.79 -11.86
N ALA A 152 -1.37 19.17 -10.82
CA ALA A 152 -0.02 18.62 -10.88
C ALA A 152 0.08 17.40 -11.82
N TYR A 153 -0.94 16.55 -11.83
CA TYR A 153 -1.05 15.46 -12.80
C TYR A 153 -1.21 15.99 -14.23
N ALA A 154 -2.07 16.98 -14.42
CA ALA A 154 -2.27 17.63 -15.73
C ALA A 154 -0.97 18.20 -16.29
N ARG A 155 -0.20 18.91 -15.49
CA ARG A 155 1.11 19.47 -15.87
C ARG A 155 2.14 18.37 -16.17
N ALA A 156 2.26 17.37 -15.30
CA ALA A 156 3.24 16.31 -15.48
C ALA A 156 2.93 15.47 -16.74
N TYR A 157 1.71 14.98 -16.90
CA TYR A 157 1.33 14.08 -17.99
C TYR A 157 0.90 14.79 -19.26
N GLY A 158 0.51 16.05 -19.18
CA GLY A 158 0.32 16.91 -20.36
C GLY A 158 1.57 16.97 -21.23
N ALA A 159 2.76 16.98 -20.63
CA ALA A 159 4.04 16.95 -21.33
C ALA A 159 4.31 15.63 -22.10
N LEU A 160 3.58 14.55 -21.79
CA LEU A 160 3.66 13.28 -22.52
C LEU A 160 2.61 13.13 -23.61
N ARG A 161 1.65 14.06 -23.71
CA ARG A 161 0.54 13.98 -24.68
C ARG A 161 1.07 13.86 -26.10
N GLY A 162 0.55 12.87 -26.82
CA GLY A 162 0.97 12.57 -28.21
C GLY A 162 2.31 11.83 -28.33
N HIS A 163 3.07 11.67 -27.26
CA HIS A 163 4.28 10.87 -27.25
C HIS A 163 3.97 9.39 -26.96
N LYS A 164 4.78 8.49 -27.54
CA LYS A 164 4.70 7.04 -27.30
C LYS A 164 6.07 6.52 -26.86
N PRO A 165 6.46 6.72 -25.59
CA PRO A 165 7.75 6.25 -25.12
C PRO A 165 7.82 4.72 -25.21
N ARG A 166 8.92 4.19 -25.73
CA ARG A 166 9.12 2.75 -25.90
C ARG A 166 9.26 2.04 -24.55
N ARG A 167 9.82 2.73 -23.57
CA ARG A 167 10.05 2.22 -22.20
C ARG A 167 9.95 3.37 -21.23
N VAL A 168 9.29 3.13 -20.10
CA VAL A 168 9.20 4.06 -18.98
C VAL A 168 9.76 3.37 -17.75
N VAL A 169 10.57 4.07 -16.98
CA VAL A 169 11.02 3.64 -15.65
C VAL A 169 10.22 4.44 -14.64
N VAL A 170 9.38 3.77 -13.84
CA VAL A 170 8.58 4.39 -12.79
C VAL A 170 9.25 4.13 -11.44
N LEU A 171 9.63 5.21 -10.75
CA LEU A 171 10.16 5.15 -9.39
C LEU A 171 9.08 5.58 -8.41
N GLY A 172 8.55 4.63 -7.66
CA GLY A 172 7.60 4.88 -6.58
C GLY A 172 8.29 5.17 -5.25
N VAL A 173 7.50 5.56 -4.25
CA VAL A 173 8.01 5.96 -2.92
C VAL A 173 8.42 4.76 -2.06
N GLY A 174 7.78 3.59 -2.26
CA GLY A 174 8.10 2.39 -1.48
C GLY A 174 7.57 2.42 -0.05
N HIS A 175 6.31 2.81 0.16
CA HIS A 175 5.68 2.91 1.48
C HIS A 175 5.71 1.61 2.29
N GLY A 176 5.69 0.46 1.62
CA GLY A 176 5.77 -0.86 2.25
C GLY A 176 7.15 -1.51 2.15
N LEU A 177 8.20 -0.76 1.80
CA LEU A 177 9.54 -1.30 1.65
C LEU A 177 10.19 -1.52 3.02
N GLY A 178 10.36 -2.80 3.42
CA GLY A 178 10.97 -3.17 4.68
C GLY A 178 12.49 -3.28 4.64
N ASN A 179 13.02 -3.86 3.57
CA ASN A 179 14.44 -4.14 3.41
C ASN A 179 14.97 -3.65 2.05
N GLY A 180 16.24 -3.28 2.00
CA GLY A 180 16.86 -2.73 0.79
C GLY A 180 16.51 -1.26 0.55
N LEU A 181 17.07 -0.69 -0.53
CA LEU A 181 16.77 0.67 -0.97
C LEU A 181 15.73 0.67 -2.11
N PHE A 182 15.60 -0.44 -2.82
CA PHE A 182 14.69 -0.60 -3.95
C PHE A 182 14.00 -1.95 -3.89
N SER A 183 12.73 -2.00 -4.31
CA SER A 183 12.05 -3.24 -4.68
C SER A 183 11.76 -3.21 -6.17
N LEU A 184 11.97 -4.33 -6.85
CA LEU A 184 11.76 -4.49 -8.29
C LEU A 184 10.72 -5.58 -8.53
N THR A 185 9.77 -5.32 -9.42
CA THR A 185 8.81 -6.34 -9.82
C THR A 185 8.80 -6.53 -11.34
N ALA A 186 8.68 -7.79 -11.75
CA ALA A 186 8.45 -8.19 -13.13
C ALA A 186 6.96 -8.44 -13.45
N LYS A 187 6.07 -8.22 -12.47
CA LYS A 187 4.63 -8.45 -12.63
C LYS A 187 4.00 -7.46 -13.63
N THR A 188 3.02 -7.94 -14.34
CA THR A 188 2.14 -7.10 -15.16
C THR A 188 1.17 -6.32 -14.26
N PHE A 189 0.91 -5.07 -14.59
CA PHE A 189 -0.04 -4.20 -13.88
C PHE A 189 -1.31 -4.02 -14.72
N PRO A 190 -2.40 -4.73 -14.42
CA PRO A 190 -3.70 -4.44 -15.00
C PRO A 190 -4.26 -3.14 -14.41
N THR A 191 -4.83 -2.31 -15.27
CA THR A 191 -5.67 -1.16 -14.93
C THR A 191 -7.04 -1.35 -15.58
N PRO A 192 -8.07 -0.60 -15.21
CA PRO A 192 -9.34 -0.64 -15.94
C PRO A 192 -9.22 -0.30 -17.44
N LEU A 193 -8.18 0.44 -17.85
CA LEU A 193 -7.95 0.83 -19.24
C LEU A 193 -7.10 -0.19 -20.02
N GLY A 194 -6.47 -1.13 -19.36
CA GLY A 194 -5.60 -2.10 -20.02
C GLY A 194 -4.53 -2.68 -19.12
N ARG A 195 -3.51 -3.28 -19.71
CA ARG A 195 -2.41 -3.92 -19.00
C ARG A 195 -1.08 -3.26 -19.35
N THR A 196 -0.32 -2.90 -18.34
CA THR A 196 1.05 -2.41 -18.50
C THR A 196 2.02 -3.54 -18.19
N ALA A 197 2.68 -4.04 -19.23
CA ALA A 197 3.67 -5.11 -19.09
C ALA A 197 4.99 -4.57 -18.57
N SER A 198 5.63 -5.31 -17.66
CA SER A 198 7.00 -5.02 -17.22
C SER A 198 8.03 -5.57 -18.23
N ASP A 199 9.10 -4.82 -18.45
CA ASP A 199 10.28 -5.31 -19.18
C ASP A 199 11.09 -6.24 -18.27
N THR A 200 10.74 -7.52 -18.29
CA THR A 200 11.32 -8.54 -17.41
C THR A 200 12.84 -8.63 -17.56
N ALA A 201 13.37 -8.47 -18.79
CA ALA A 201 14.79 -8.49 -19.05
C ALA A 201 15.51 -7.27 -18.43
N ALA A 202 14.88 -6.09 -18.46
CA ALA A 202 15.43 -4.91 -17.80
C ALA A 202 15.37 -5.05 -16.27
N VAL A 203 14.26 -5.57 -15.72
CA VAL A 203 14.12 -5.83 -14.29
C VAL A 203 15.22 -6.79 -13.80
N GLU A 204 15.46 -7.88 -14.52
CA GLU A 204 16.50 -8.86 -14.14
C GLU A 204 17.91 -8.25 -14.18
N ARG A 205 18.24 -7.46 -15.21
CA ARG A 205 19.52 -6.73 -15.24
C ARG A 205 19.69 -5.77 -14.07
N LEU A 206 18.60 -5.06 -13.70
CA LEU A 206 18.62 -4.17 -12.54
C LEU A 206 18.81 -4.93 -11.24
N ARG A 207 18.16 -6.08 -11.09
CA ARG A 207 18.31 -6.95 -9.92
C ARG A 207 19.76 -7.42 -9.75
N GLN A 208 20.37 -7.89 -10.84
CA GLN A 208 21.78 -8.33 -10.84
C GLN A 208 22.73 -7.18 -10.53
N ALA A 209 22.51 -6.02 -11.13
CA ALA A 209 23.37 -4.85 -10.90
C ALA A 209 23.21 -4.25 -9.50
N GLY A 210 22.01 -4.29 -8.94
CA GLY A 210 21.69 -3.70 -7.63
C GLY A 210 22.14 -4.56 -6.45
N GLY A 211 22.27 -5.88 -6.62
CA GLY A 211 22.70 -6.77 -5.55
C GLY A 211 21.93 -6.57 -4.25
N GLN A 212 22.66 -6.32 -3.16
CA GLN A 212 22.07 -6.19 -1.81
C GLN A 212 21.20 -4.94 -1.59
N VAL A 213 21.28 -3.93 -2.46
CA VAL A 213 20.41 -2.74 -2.33
C VAL A 213 18.99 -3.00 -2.86
N VAL A 214 18.78 -4.10 -3.58
CA VAL A 214 17.47 -4.54 -4.05
C VAL A 214 16.87 -5.51 -3.04
N ALA A 215 15.62 -5.27 -2.65
CA ALA A 215 14.88 -6.15 -1.77
C ALA A 215 14.80 -7.58 -2.36
N PRO A 216 14.81 -8.63 -1.50
CA PRO A 216 14.83 -10.02 -1.95
C PRO A 216 13.53 -10.43 -2.65
N ASP A 217 12.42 -9.74 -2.35
CA ASP A 217 11.11 -9.99 -2.92
C ASP A 217 10.45 -8.70 -3.44
N ASP A 218 9.29 -8.85 -4.06
CA ASP A 218 8.52 -7.75 -4.62
C ASP A 218 7.22 -7.46 -3.84
N PHE A 219 7.11 -7.93 -2.59
CA PHE A 219 5.89 -7.81 -1.81
C PHE A 219 5.50 -6.34 -1.54
N ALA A 220 6.48 -5.44 -1.43
CA ALA A 220 6.25 -4.01 -1.30
C ALA A 220 5.35 -3.43 -2.41
N HIS A 221 5.35 -4.03 -3.61
CA HIS A 221 4.48 -3.60 -4.71
C HIS A 221 3.00 -3.97 -4.53
N ARG A 222 2.65 -4.86 -3.60
CA ARG A 222 1.28 -5.38 -3.45
C ARG A 222 0.25 -4.26 -3.26
N GLY A 223 0.51 -3.33 -2.36
CA GLY A 223 -0.38 -2.20 -2.05
C GLY A 223 0.20 -0.83 -2.45
N GLU A 224 1.32 -0.80 -3.21
CA GLU A 224 2.00 0.45 -3.52
C GLU A 224 1.19 1.31 -4.50
N HIS A 225 0.73 2.45 -4.03
CA HIS A 225 -0.14 3.34 -4.79
C HIS A 225 0.63 4.40 -5.60
N SER A 226 1.85 4.74 -5.18
CA SER A 226 2.66 5.75 -5.88
C SER A 226 3.02 5.33 -7.31
N ILE A 227 3.09 4.03 -7.60
CA ILE A 227 3.26 3.50 -8.94
C ILE A 227 1.90 3.36 -9.64
N GLU A 228 0.88 2.85 -8.95
CA GLU A 228 -0.43 2.58 -9.56
C GLU A 228 -1.07 3.81 -10.17
N PHE A 229 -1.02 4.96 -9.50
CA PHE A 229 -1.53 6.21 -10.05
C PHE A 229 -0.83 6.63 -11.35
N GLN A 230 0.49 6.42 -11.46
CA GLN A 230 1.23 6.80 -12.66
C GLN A 230 0.81 5.95 -13.87
N LEU A 231 0.51 4.67 -13.64
CA LEU A 231 0.15 3.75 -14.72
C LEU A 231 -1.22 4.04 -15.35
N LEU A 232 -2.04 4.87 -14.72
CA LEU A 232 -3.31 5.33 -15.28
C LEU A 232 -3.10 6.32 -16.44
N PHE A 233 -1.98 7.03 -16.45
CA PHE A 233 -1.65 8.05 -17.46
C PHE A 233 -0.64 7.56 -18.52
N LEU A 234 -0.08 6.36 -18.34
CA LEU A 234 0.94 5.77 -19.22
C LEU A 234 0.37 4.67 -20.11
#